data_ae03e03844b2c2b4f3bf9e94c31340aa
#
_entry.id   ae03e03844b2c2b4f3bf9e94c31340aa
#
_cell.length_a   1.000
_cell.length_b   1.000
_cell.length_c   1.000
_cell.angle_alpha   90.00
_cell.angle_beta   90.00
_cell.angle_gamma   90.00
#
_symmetry.space_group_name_H-M   'P 1'
#
loop_
_entity.id
_entity.type
_entity.pdbx_description
1 polymer ?
#
loop_
_entity_poly.entity_id
_entity_poly.type
_entity_poly.pdbx_seq_one_letter_code
_entity_poly.pdbx_strand_id
1 'polypeptide(L)'
;MDIEYTDVNWIKEGSLKYYNCDLEIGGKNDFEINMNIKNDCMVEGSLWYVNDTEYGGIVDKIMINTEKETVTYCGRAWRGILQKKIIRPAKGQDYYKVTGDANDILKQVIKDIDLIDLFSIPEYKSGINITHKFDRYCDAYSGLMKMLFKNNMKLQIRMIKDILTIEAVPILDLSEKYEYSDDYGMKIILENDSSGINHLICLGQGELAQRTVIDLYVDAEGNIGDKQVFFHEKEIAETFDYGNSTTAEELKEKGIENLEKTKSKNKISATFQKLDVDVGDLVGGKNRLTGRTVKETVTKEIVKIKNNIETITYEVGEE
;
A
#
# COMPACT_ATOMS: atom_id res chain seq x y z
N MET A 1 16.72 -17.23 -4.87
CA MET A 1 15.81 -16.46 -5.77
C MET A 1 16.52 -16.28 -7.11
N ASP A 2 15.83 -16.52 -8.23
CA ASP A 2 16.39 -16.35 -9.57
C ASP A 2 15.89 -15.05 -10.17
N ILE A 3 16.75 -14.02 -10.14
CA ILE A 3 16.44 -12.71 -10.71
C ILE A 3 16.79 -12.72 -12.19
N GLU A 4 15.83 -12.45 -13.04
CA GLU A 4 15.99 -12.24 -14.47
C GLU A 4 16.03 -10.73 -14.77
N TYR A 5 16.73 -10.35 -15.86
CA TYR A 5 16.82 -8.95 -16.28
C TYR A 5 16.69 -8.79 -17.79
N THR A 6 16.33 -7.58 -18.22
CA THR A 6 16.12 -7.24 -19.63
C THR A 6 17.03 -6.10 -20.06
N ASP A 7 17.08 -5.87 -21.38
CA ASP A 7 17.54 -4.61 -21.96
C ASP A 7 16.49 -3.47 -21.78
N VAL A 8 16.79 -2.31 -22.35
CA VAL A 8 15.86 -1.14 -22.34
C VAL A 8 14.60 -1.33 -23.19
N ASN A 9 14.56 -2.32 -24.05
CA ASN A 9 13.41 -2.68 -24.89
C ASN A 9 12.60 -3.82 -24.27
N TRP A 10 12.91 -4.19 -23.03
CA TRP A 10 12.29 -5.27 -22.25
C TRP A 10 12.54 -6.68 -22.82
N ILE A 11 13.60 -6.83 -23.60
CA ILE A 11 14.04 -8.13 -24.11
C ILE A 11 14.92 -8.78 -23.05
N LYS A 12 14.57 -10.01 -22.65
CA LYS A 12 15.30 -10.77 -21.64
C LYS A 12 16.75 -11.03 -22.09
N GLU A 13 17.70 -10.64 -21.24
CA GLU A 13 19.15 -10.78 -21.48
C GLU A 13 19.78 -11.92 -20.67
N GLY A 14 19.28 -12.18 -19.45
CA GLY A 14 19.84 -13.20 -18.59
C GLY A 14 19.34 -13.21 -17.17
N SER A 15 20.13 -13.83 -16.29
CA SER A 15 19.86 -13.92 -14.85
C SER A 15 21.03 -13.40 -14.03
N LEU A 16 20.73 -12.67 -12.95
CA LEU A 16 21.75 -12.14 -12.03
C LEU A 16 22.41 -13.24 -11.22
N LYS A 17 23.72 -13.10 -10.96
CA LYS A 17 24.50 -14.01 -10.13
C LYS A 17 25.27 -13.23 -9.07
N TYR A 18 25.36 -13.78 -7.84
CA TYR A 18 26.18 -13.22 -6.76
C TYR A 18 25.82 -11.76 -6.42
N TYR A 19 24.56 -11.52 -6.10
CA TYR A 19 24.01 -10.22 -5.76
C TYR A 19 23.50 -10.18 -4.32
N ASN A 20 23.43 -8.97 -3.77
CA ASN A 20 22.59 -8.64 -2.62
C ASN A 20 21.40 -7.81 -3.13
N CYS A 21 20.23 -8.01 -2.55
CA CYS A 21 19.02 -7.30 -2.93
C CYS A 21 18.28 -6.82 -1.68
N ASP A 22 17.78 -5.59 -1.71
CA ASP A 22 16.83 -5.03 -0.75
C ASP A 22 15.65 -4.50 -1.57
N LEU A 23 14.46 -5.04 -1.35
CA LEU A 23 13.23 -4.69 -2.06
C LEU A 23 12.14 -4.41 -1.03
N GLU A 24 11.44 -3.30 -1.18
CA GLU A 24 10.28 -2.94 -0.37
C GLU A 24 9.04 -2.81 -1.25
N ILE A 25 7.97 -3.52 -0.86
CA ILE A 25 6.67 -3.51 -1.51
C ILE A 25 5.62 -3.02 -0.50
N GLY A 26 4.79 -2.06 -0.89
CA GLY A 26 3.71 -1.52 -0.05
C GLY A 26 4.02 -0.14 0.53
N GLY A 27 5.27 0.14 0.91
CA GLY A 27 5.70 1.43 1.46
C GLY A 27 6.41 2.30 0.42
N LYS A 28 7.74 2.31 0.44
CA LYS A 28 8.54 3.10 -0.51
C LYS A 28 8.42 2.57 -1.94
N ASN A 29 8.21 1.27 -2.09
CA ASN A 29 8.09 0.59 -3.37
C ASN A 29 9.33 0.81 -4.26
N ASP A 30 10.49 0.63 -3.67
CA ASP A 30 11.80 0.77 -4.30
C ASP A 30 12.67 -0.48 -4.08
N PHE A 31 13.80 -0.51 -4.76
CA PHE A 31 14.77 -1.57 -4.60
C PHE A 31 16.21 -1.06 -4.70
N GLU A 32 17.12 -1.85 -4.12
CA GLU A 32 18.56 -1.75 -4.31
C GLU A 32 19.14 -3.14 -4.59
N ILE A 33 19.85 -3.29 -5.70
CA ILE A 33 20.61 -4.51 -6.03
C ILE A 33 22.09 -4.17 -6.11
N ASN A 34 22.90 -4.80 -5.28
CA ASN A 34 24.35 -4.58 -5.23
C ASN A 34 25.10 -5.86 -5.62
N MET A 35 26.11 -5.71 -6.48
CA MET A 35 26.95 -6.81 -6.92
C MET A 35 28.39 -6.35 -7.24
N ASN A 36 29.26 -7.31 -7.52
CA ASN A 36 30.61 -6.99 -7.98
C ASN A 36 30.57 -6.32 -9.37
N ILE A 37 31.37 -5.29 -9.59
CA ILE A 37 31.41 -4.52 -10.84
C ILE A 37 31.71 -5.38 -12.08
N LYS A 38 32.41 -6.51 -11.92
CA LYS A 38 32.66 -7.46 -13.01
C LYS A 38 31.40 -8.15 -13.53
N ASN A 39 30.31 -8.10 -12.76
CA ASN A 39 29.00 -8.64 -13.11
C ASN A 39 28.03 -7.56 -13.57
N ASP A 40 28.54 -6.33 -13.84
CA ASP A 40 27.73 -5.23 -14.36
C ASP A 40 27.04 -5.65 -15.67
N CYS A 41 25.71 -5.55 -15.70
CA CYS A 41 24.91 -6.11 -16.81
C CYS A 41 23.60 -5.36 -17.11
N MET A 42 23.16 -4.44 -16.25
CA MET A 42 21.95 -3.65 -16.48
C MET A 42 22.30 -2.19 -16.74
N VAL A 43 21.40 -1.49 -17.43
CA VAL A 43 21.48 -0.05 -17.69
C VAL A 43 20.21 0.65 -17.16
N GLU A 44 20.21 1.99 -17.10
CA GLU A 44 18.99 2.73 -16.78
C GLU A 44 17.89 2.39 -17.79
N GLY A 45 16.69 2.06 -17.28
CA GLY A 45 15.56 1.58 -18.07
C GLY A 45 15.45 0.07 -18.21
N SER A 46 16.47 -0.71 -17.84
CA SER A 46 16.37 -2.17 -17.72
C SER A 46 15.31 -2.56 -16.70
N LEU A 47 14.55 -3.62 -16.97
CA LEU A 47 13.69 -4.27 -16.00
C LEU A 47 14.42 -5.44 -15.35
N TRP A 48 14.07 -5.73 -14.11
CA TRP A 48 14.42 -6.96 -13.45
C TRP A 48 13.20 -7.58 -12.78
N TYR A 49 13.14 -8.89 -12.64
CA TYR A 49 11.99 -9.57 -12.07
C TYR A 49 12.32 -11.00 -11.62
N VAL A 50 11.40 -11.54 -10.81
CA VAL A 50 11.36 -12.94 -10.44
C VAL A 50 10.01 -13.51 -10.86
N ASN A 51 9.99 -14.55 -11.70
CA ASN A 51 8.76 -15.16 -12.16
C ASN A 51 7.92 -15.71 -10.98
N ASP A 52 6.60 -15.71 -11.15
CA ASP A 52 5.57 -16.13 -10.19
C ASP A 52 5.54 -15.30 -8.88
N THR A 53 6.19 -14.11 -8.88
CA THR A 53 6.20 -13.19 -7.74
C THR A 53 5.86 -11.76 -8.16
N GLU A 54 5.71 -10.86 -7.16
CA GLU A 54 5.67 -9.42 -7.37
C GLU A 54 7.08 -8.79 -7.41
N TYR A 55 8.14 -9.58 -7.22
CA TYR A 55 9.49 -9.02 -7.08
C TYR A 55 10.04 -8.58 -8.44
N GLY A 56 10.30 -7.27 -8.54
CA GLY A 56 10.81 -6.67 -9.75
C GLY A 56 10.62 -5.17 -9.80
N GLY A 57 11.14 -4.57 -10.86
CA GLY A 57 11.07 -3.12 -11.06
C GLY A 57 11.91 -2.64 -12.23
N ILE A 58 12.05 -1.32 -12.32
CA ILE A 58 12.82 -0.62 -13.35
C ILE A 58 14.05 0.05 -12.74
N VAL A 59 15.20 -0.08 -13.37
CA VAL A 59 16.45 0.59 -12.98
C VAL A 59 16.36 2.07 -13.34
N ASP A 60 16.33 2.92 -12.31
CA ASP A 60 16.32 4.38 -12.47
C ASP A 60 17.70 5.01 -12.24
N LYS A 61 18.59 4.33 -11.53
CA LYS A 61 19.89 4.86 -11.13
C LYS A 61 20.92 3.75 -10.98
N ILE A 62 22.12 4.00 -11.47
CA ILE A 62 23.29 3.11 -11.33
C ILE A 62 24.39 3.86 -10.57
N MET A 63 24.95 3.22 -9.56
CA MET A 63 26.10 3.74 -8.80
C MET A 63 27.27 2.77 -8.92
N ILE A 64 28.40 3.27 -9.42
CA ILE A 64 29.63 2.51 -9.55
C ILE A 64 30.63 3.00 -8.51
N ASN A 65 31.15 2.10 -7.68
CA ASN A 65 32.19 2.35 -6.74
C ASN A 65 33.45 1.54 -7.09
N THR A 66 34.43 2.21 -7.69
CA THR A 66 35.66 1.56 -8.16
C THR A 66 36.59 1.16 -7.02
N GLU A 67 36.51 1.82 -5.86
CA GLU A 67 37.29 1.49 -4.67
C GLU A 67 36.82 0.18 -4.02
N LYS A 68 35.46 0.01 -3.96
CA LYS A 68 34.83 -1.20 -3.42
C LYS A 68 34.60 -2.28 -4.49
N GLU A 69 34.91 -2.00 -5.73
CA GLU A 69 34.63 -2.86 -6.89
C GLU A 69 33.15 -3.29 -6.96
N THR A 70 32.21 -2.36 -6.71
CA THR A 70 30.79 -2.67 -6.71
C THR A 70 30.01 -1.83 -7.71
N VAL A 71 28.96 -2.41 -8.26
CA VAL A 71 27.87 -1.71 -8.95
C VAL A 71 26.58 -1.89 -8.14
N THR A 72 25.81 -0.80 -8.01
CA THR A 72 24.54 -0.80 -7.32
C THR A 72 23.47 -0.22 -8.24
N TYR A 73 22.44 -1.01 -8.49
CA TYR A 73 21.25 -0.62 -9.24
C TYR A 73 20.14 -0.26 -8.26
N CYS A 74 19.54 0.90 -8.44
CA CYS A 74 18.42 1.37 -7.64
C CYS A 74 17.27 1.80 -8.56
N GLY A 75 16.05 1.68 -8.07
CA GLY A 75 14.91 2.13 -8.84
C GLY A 75 13.58 1.81 -8.20
N ARG A 76 12.52 1.99 -8.98
CA ARG A 76 11.15 1.77 -8.57
C ARG A 76 10.77 0.30 -8.74
N ALA A 77 10.21 -0.31 -7.69
CA ALA A 77 9.45 -1.55 -7.82
C ALA A 77 8.14 -1.31 -8.61
N TRP A 78 7.39 -2.35 -8.95
CA TRP A 78 6.19 -2.22 -9.79
C TRP A 78 5.17 -1.24 -9.22
N ARG A 79 4.90 -1.28 -7.92
CA ARG A 79 4.00 -0.31 -7.23
C ARG A 79 4.60 1.10 -7.22
N GLY A 80 5.91 1.23 -7.16
CA GLY A 80 6.62 2.52 -7.25
C GLY A 80 6.45 3.20 -8.60
N ILE A 81 6.29 2.43 -9.69
CA ILE A 81 5.96 2.99 -11.01
C ILE A 81 4.56 3.62 -10.96
N LEU A 82 3.57 2.97 -10.33
CA LEU A 82 2.22 3.51 -10.15
C LEU A 82 2.22 4.76 -9.25
N GLN A 83 3.05 4.82 -8.20
CA GLN A 83 3.18 5.99 -7.32
C GLN A 83 3.69 7.25 -8.04
N LYS A 84 4.38 7.09 -9.17
CA LYS A 84 4.90 8.22 -9.96
C LYS A 84 3.99 8.61 -11.12
N LYS A 85 2.81 8.02 -11.23
CA LYS A 85 1.76 8.38 -12.18
C LYS A 85 0.60 9.06 -11.47
N ILE A 86 0.01 10.07 -12.08
CA ILE A 86 -1.05 10.88 -11.48
C ILE A 86 -2.37 10.64 -12.22
N ILE A 87 -3.41 10.27 -11.47
CA ILE A 87 -4.79 10.21 -11.97
C ILE A 87 -5.33 11.63 -12.10
N ARG A 88 -5.78 11.99 -13.30
CA ARG A 88 -6.28 13.33 -13.61
C ARG A 88 -7.71 13.27 -14.10
N PRO A 89 -8.58 14.20 -13.67
CA PRO A 89 -9.89 14.35 -14.31
C PRO A 89 -9.75 14.75 -15.78
N ALA A 90 -10.66 14.29 -16.62
CA ALA A 90 -10.72 14.73 -18.00
C ALA A 90 -10.95 16.25 -18.08
N LYS A 91 -10.54 16.88 -19.18
CA LYS A 91 -10.70 18.33 -19.38
C LYS A 91 -12.18 18.74 -19.24
N GLY A 92 -12.45 19.67 -18.33
CA GLY A 92 -13.81 20.16 -18.05
C GLY A 92 -14.57 19.31 -17.03
N GLN A 93 -13.95 18.31 -16.42
CA GLN A 93 -14.52 17.55 -15.30
C GLN A 93 -13.81 17.89 -14.00
N ASP A 94 -14.59 17.91 -12.91
CA ASP A 94 -14.06 18.19 -11.58
C ASP A 94 -13.29 17.03 -10.99
N TYR A 95 -13.73 15.79 -11.24
CA TYR A 95 -13.17 14.56 -10.69
C TYR A 95 -13.09 13.45 -11.74
N TYR A 96 -12.12 12.56 -11.57
CA TYR A 96 -12.08 11.30 -12.29
C TYR A 96 -13.04 10.31 -11.60
N LYS A 97 -14.13 9.96 -12.30
CA LYS A 97 -15.17 9.05 -11.80
C LYS A 97 -15.20 7.79 -12.65
N VAL A 98 -15.34 6.64 -11.99
CA VAL A 98 -15.40 5.33 -12.64
C VAL A 98 -16.58 4.53 -12.11
N THR A 99 -17.14 3.67 -12.97
CA THR A 99 -18.19 2.72 -12.59
C THR A 99 -18.06 1.48 -13.48
N GLY A 100 -18.04 0.30 -12.89
CA GLY A 100 -17.95 -0.97 -13.60
C GLY A 100 -17.27 -2.05 -12.76
N ASP A 101 -16.93 -3.16 -13.40
CA ASP A 101 -16.14 -4.23 -12.78
C ASP A 101 -14.74 -3.74 -12.41
N ALA A 102 -14.18 -4.21 -11.27
CA ALA A 102 -12.92 -3.74 -10.75
C ALA A 102 -11.74 -3.92 -11.73
N ASN A 103 -11.69 -5.04 -12.48
CA ASN A 103 -10.65 -5.27 -13.49
C ASN A 103 -10.82 -4.36 -14.72
N ASP A 104 -12.05 -4.05 -15.13
CA ASP A 104 -12.30 -3.09 -16.22
C ASP A 104 -11.86 -1.67 -15.82
N ILE A 105 -12.18 -1.27 -14.57
CA ILE A 105 -11.75 0.02 -14.04
C ILE A 105 -10.22 0.07 -13.98
N LEU A 106 -9.59 -0.99 -13.49
CA LEU A 106 -8.13 -1.08 -13.43
C LEU A 106 -7.53 -0.92 -14.84
N LYS A 107 -8.05 -1.64 -15.83
CA LYS A 107 -7.63 -1.54 -17.24
C LYS A 107 -7.78 -0.12 -17.78
N GLN A 108 -8.91 0.54 -17.48
CA GLN A 108 -9.14 1.93 -17.87
C GLN A 108 -8.11 2.86 -17.24
N VAL A 109 -7.89 2.78 -15.91
CA VAL A 109 -6.93 3.65 -15.21
C VAL A 109 -5.51 3.42 -15.72
N ILE A 110 -5.06 2.16 -15.85
CA ILE A 110 -3.72 1.81 -16.35
C ILE A 110 -3.50 2.37 -17.77
N LYS A 111 -4.53 2.31 -18.64
CA LYS A 111 -4.48 2.91 -19.98
C LYS A 111 -4.39 4.44 -19.91
N ASP A 112 -5.20 5.08 -19.06
CA ASP A 112 -5.27 6.55 -18.99
C ASP A 112 -4.01 7.18 -18.37
N ILE A 113 -3.24 6.41 -17.60
CA ILE A 113 -1.93 6.82 -17.06
C ILE A 113 -0.75 6.35 -17.91
N ASP A 114 -1.02 5.80 -19.11
CA ASP A 114 0.00 5.38 -20.08
C ASP A 114 0.94 4.29 -19.55
N LEU A 115 0.36 3.20 -18.99
CA LEU A 115 1.10 2.03 -18.50
C LEU A 115 0.56 0.71 -19.08
N ILE A 116 -0.30 0.77 -20.11
CA ILE A 116 -0.94 -0.43 -20.69
C ILE A 116 0.06 -1.34 -21.44
N ASP A 117 1.18 -0.80 -21.88
CA ASP A 117 2.23 -1.58 -22.54
C ASP A 117 3.11 -2.33 -21.51
N LEU A 118 3.15 -1.85 -20.26
CA LEU A 118 3.90 -2.49 -19.18
C LEU A 118 3.07 -3.53 -18.43
N PHE A 119 1.81 -3.19 -18.10
CA PHE A 119 0.94 -4.04 -17.29
C PHE A 119 -0.11 -4.73 -18.17
N SER A 120 -0.16 -6.05 -18.11
CA SER A 120 -1.24 -6.86 -18.66
C SER A 120 -2.36 -7.02 -17.62
N ILE A 121 -3.60 -6.70 -18.01
CA ILE A 121 -4.77 -6.87 -17.14
C ILE A 121 -5.57 -8.06 -17.67
N PRO A 122 -5.99 -9.02 -16.81
CA PRO A 122 -6.80 -10.15 -17.21
C PRO A 122 -8.11 -9.72 -17.89
N GLU A 123 -8.55 -10.48 -18.88
CA GLU A 123 -9.83 -10.22 -19.56
C GLU A 123 -11.05 -10.71 -18.77
N TYR A 124 -10.86 -11.57 -17.78
CA TYR A 124 -11.94 -12.02 -16.92
C TYR A 124 -12.38 -10.94 -15.92
N LYS A 125 -13.66 -10.97 -15.57
CA LYS A 125 -14.23 -10.06 -14.61
C LYS A 125 -13.88 -10.46 -13.19
N SER A 126 -13.64 -9.47 -12.34
CA SER A 126 -13.48 -9.69 -10.89
C SER A 126 -14.77 -10.10 -10.20
N GLY A 127 -15.92 -9.80 -10.82
CA GLY A 127 -17.27 -10.03 -10.27
C GLY A 127 -17.72 -8.96 -9.28
N ILE A 128 -16.89 -7.94 -9.01
CA ILE A 128 -17.19 -6.83 -8.09
C ILE A 128 -17.35 -5.54 -8.87
N ASN A 129 -18.57 -4.99 -8.83
CA ASN A 129 -18.86 -3.70 -9.44
C ASN A 129 -18.59 -2.55 -8.45
N ILE A 130 -17.78 -1.60 -8.87
CA ILE A 130 -17.34 -0.46 -8.09
C ILE A 130 -17.86 0.82 -8.71
N THR A 131 -18.31 1.77 -7.89
CA THR A 131 -18.49 3.18 -8.25
C THR A 131 -17.58 4.01 -7.37
N HIS A 132 -16.63 4.70 -7.96
CA HIS A 132 -15.62 5.45 -7.23
C HIS A 132 -15.33 6.82 -7.84
N LYS A 133 -15.04 7.78 -6.97
CA LYS A 133 -14.56 9.13 -7.30
C LYS A 133 -13.15 9.27 -6.75
N PHE A 134 -12.16 9.32 -7.62
CA PHE A 134 -10.77 9.54 -7.22
C PHE A 134 -10.55 10.96 -6.68
N ASP A 135 -9.66 11.08 -5.72
CA ASP A 135 -9.18 12.40 -5.27
C ASP A 135 -8.46 13.09 -6.43
N ARG A 136 -8.59 14.43 -6.49
CA ARG A 136 -7.97 15.20 -7.58
C ARG A 136 -6.45 15.10 -7.53
N TYR A 137 -5.86 14.71 -8.66
CA TYR A 137 -4.40 14.62 -8.82
C TYR A 137 -3.73 13.70 -7.79
N CYS A 138 -4.41 12.64 -7.35
CA CYS A 138 -3.78 11.62 -6.54
C CYS A 138 -2.81 10.79 -7.37
N ASP A 139 -1.79 10.23 -6.73
CA ASP A 139 -0.98 9.21 -7.37
C ASP A 139 -1.81 7.94 -7.63
N ALA A 140 -1.45 7.21 -8.69
CA ALA A 140 -2.26 6.08 -9.13
C ALA A 140 -2.25 4.92 -8.15
N TYR A 141 -1.14 4.68 -7.45
CA TYR A 141 -1.06 3.62 -6.44
C TYR A 141 -2.02 3.87 -5.29
N SER A 142 -1.89 5.01 -4.62
CA SER A 142 -2.75 5.38 -3.49
C SER A 142 -4.23 5.47 -3.89
N GLY A 143 -4.52 6.01 -5.08
CA GLY A 143 -5.89 6.09 -5.58
C GLY A 143 -6.52 4.72 -5.83
N LEU A 144 -5.79 3.80 -6.47
CA LEU A 144 -6.25 2.43 -6.72
C LEU A 144 -6.41 1.65 -5.42
N MET A 145 -5.45 1.74 -4.49
CA MET A 145 -5.52 1.07 -3.19
C MET A 145 -6.75 1.54 -2.40
N LYS A 146 -6.98 2.87 -2.31
CA LYS A 146 -8.17 3.45 -1.64
C LYS A 146 -9.47 2.94 -2.26
N MET A 147 -9.55 2.86 -3.60
CA MET A 147 -10.72 2.34 -4.31
C MET A 147 -10.94 0.86 -3.99
N LEU A 148 -9.91 0.03 -4.09
CA LEU A 148 -10.00 -1.41 -3.91
C LEU A 148 -10.32 -1.79 -2.46
N PHE A 149 -9.62 -1.20 -1.47
CA PHE A 149 -9.87 -1.47 -0.05
C PHE A 149 -11.30 -1.15 0.39
N LYS A 150 -11.89 -0.04 -0.09
CA LYS A 150 -13.29 0.29 0.18
C LYS A 150 -14.28 -0.80 -0.30
N ASN A 151 -13.85 -1.68 -1.17
CA ASN A 151 -14.65 -2.77 -1.75
C ASN A 151 -14.14 -4.17 -1.36
N ASN A 152 -13.37 -4.28 -0.27
CA ASN A 152 -12.77 -5.53 0.21
C ASN A 152 -11.90 -6.24 -0.84
N MET A 153 -11.18 -5.46 -1.64
CA MET A 153 -10.26 -5.93 -2.66
C MET A 153 -8.87 -5.37 -2.45
N LYS A 154 -7.87 -6.05 -3.00
CA LYS A 154 -6.47 -5.61 -3.05
C LYS A 154 -5.96 -5.59 -4.48
N LEU A 155 -4.85 -4.88 -4.69
CA LEU A 155 -4.09 -4.89 -5.92
C LEU A 155 -3.10 -6.05 -5.88
N GLN A 156 -3.18 -6.97 -6.83
CA GLN A 156 -2.19 -8.03 -7.00
C GLN A 156 -1.38 -7.78 -8.26
N ILE A 157 -0.05 -7.84 -8.13
CA ILE A 157 0.89 -7.72 -9.25
C ILE A 157 1.73 -8.99 -9.25
N ARG A 158 1.88 -9.63 -10.42
CA ARG A 158 2.69 -10.85 -10.59
C ARG A 158 3.37 -10.85 -11.96
N MET A 159 4.60 -11.28 -11.97
CA MET A 159 5.27 -11.66 -13.22
C MET A 159 4.92 -13.11 -13.55
N ILE A 160 4.14 -13.34 -14.58
CA ILE A 160 3.67 -14.68 -14.98
C ILE A 160 4.18 -14.99 -16.38
N LYS A 161 5.10 -15.94 -16.51
CA LYS A 161 5.71 -16.32 -17.81
C LYS A 161 6.22 -15.09 -18.58
N ASP A 162 7.00 -14.26 -17.91
CA ASP A 162 7.59 -13.03 -18.45
C ASP A 162 6.56 -11.96 -18.85
N ILE A 163 5.30 -12.07 -18.38
CA ILE A 163 4.24 -11.06 -18.54
C ILE A 163 3.92 -10.46 -17.19
N LEU A 164 4.10 -9.15 -17.05
CA LEU A 164 3.75 -8.42 -15.84
C LEU A 164 2.22 -8.21 -15.77
N THR A 165 1.57 -9.00 -14.93
CA THR A 165 0.12 -8.98 -14.76
C THR A 165 -0.26 -8.13 -13.54
N ILE A 166 -1.31 -7.32 -13.68
CA ILE A 166 -1.90 -6.53 -12.59
C ILE A 166 -3.40 -6.77 -12.56
N GLU A 167 -3.95 -7.09 -11.38
CA GLU A 167 -5.38 -7.39 -11.24
C GLU A 167 -5.92 -6.99 -9.87
N ALA A 168 -7.23 -6.83 -9.81
CA ALA A 168 -7.99 -6.62 -8.60
C ALA A 168 -8.49 -7.97 -8.08
N VAL A 169 -8.09 -8.35 -6.87
CA VAL A 169 -8.50 -9.62 -6.24
C VAL A 169 -9.10 -9.39 -4.84
N PRO A 170 -9.93 -10.30 -4.32
CA PRO A 170 -10.43 -10.20 -2.96
C PRO A 170 -9.29 -10.20 -1.93
N ILE A 171 -9.47 -9.45 -0.85
CA ILE A 171 -8.60 -9.53 0.33
C ILE A 171 -8.78 -10.92 0.95
N LEU A 172 -7.69 -11.63 1.18
CA LEU A 172 -7.71 -12.89 1.90
C LEU A 172 -7.67 -12.61 3.41
N ASP A 173 -8.64 -13.16 4.13
CA ASP A 173 -8.62 -13.14 5.59
C ASP A 173 -7.96 -14.42 6.10
N LEU A 174 -6.72 -14.29 6.52
CA LEU A 174 -5.91 -15.38 7.05
C LEU A 174 -5.81 -15.32 8.58
N SER A 175 -6.57 -14.41 9.24
CA SER A 175 -6.49 -14.19 10.68
C SER A 175 -6.90 -15.39 11.51
N GLU A 176 -7.80 -16.26 11.01
CA GLU A 176 -8.23 -17.48 11.69
C GLU A 176 -7.44 -18.72 11.25
N LYS A 177 -6.83 -18.69 10.07
CA LYS A 177 -6.14 -19.86 9.49
C LYS A 177 -4.80 -20.14 10.14
N TYR A 178 -4.16 -19.13 10.70
CA TYR A 178 -2.85 -19.23 11.28
C TYR A 178 -2.86 -18.65 12.70
N GLU A 179 -2.89 -19.51 13.72
CA GLU A 179 -2.48 -19.12 15.08
C GLU A 179 -0.96 -18.95 15.06
N TYR A 180 -0.50 -17.80 14.60
CA TYR A 180 0.92 -17.48 14.64
C TYR A 180 1.35 -17.26 16.08
N SER A 181 2.15 -18.19 16.58
CA SER A 181 2.77 -18.08 17.89
C SER A 181 4.26 -17.83 17.75
N ASP A 182 4.90 -17.39 18.84
CA ASP A 182 6.35 -17.19 18.93
C ASP A 182 7.18 -18.41 18.47
N ASP A 183 6.58 -19.61 18.43
CA ASP A 183 7.22 -20.84 17.99
C ASP A 183 7.59 -20.86 16.49
N TYR A 184 7.01 -19.97 15.69
CA TYR A 184 7.29 -19.83 14.24
C TYR A 184 8.18 -18.64 13.90
N GLY A 185 8.97 -18.14 14.88
CA GLY A 185 9.88 -17.01 14.67
C GLY A 185 9.18 -15.67 14.47
N MET A 186 7.88 -15.60 14.83
CA MET A 186 7.11 -14.38 14.80
C MET A 186 7.51 -13.48 15.98
N LYS A 187 7.91 -12.25 15.68
CA LYS A 187 8.08 -11.21 16.69
C LYS A 187 6.91 -10.26 16.59
N ILE A 188 6.12 -10.16 17.65
CA ILE A 188 4.99 -9.23 17.74
C ILE A 188 5.36 -8.13 18.73
N ILE A 189 5.26 -6.88 18.27
CA ILE A 189 5.24 -5.71 19.16
C ILE A 189 3.82 -5.18 19.15
N LEU A 190 3.17 -5.21 20.31
CA LEU A 190 1.84 -4.65 20.51
C LEU A 190 1.98 -3.32 21.22
N GLU A 191 1.62 -2.24 20.56
CA GLU A 191 1.50 -0.91 21.15
C GLU A 191 0.02 -0.53 21.17
N ASN A 192 -0.55 -0.42 22.36
CA ASN A 192 -1.90 0.12 22.55
C ASN A 192 -1.76 1.60 22.86
N ASP A 193 -1.99 2.44 21.88
CA ASP A 193 -2.05 3.87 22.07
C ASP A 193 -3.51 4.32 22.20
N SER A 194 -3.90 4.76 23.40
CA SER A 194 -5.21 5.34 23.67
C SER A 194 -5.19 6.87 23.71
N SER A 195 -4.08 7.50 23.29
CA SER A 195 -3.93 8.96 23.30
C SER A 195 -4.45 9.65 22.02
N GLY A 196 -4.95 8.91 21.05
CA GLY A 196 -5.52 9.45 19.83
C GLY A 196 -6.85 10.17 20.06
N ILE A 197 -7.20 11.04 19.11
CA ILE A 197 -8.42 11.86 19.17
C ILE A 197 -9.64 10.94 19.08
N ASN A 198 -10.60 11.16 19.97
CA ASN A 198 -11.89 10.45 19.99
C ASN A 198 -13.10 11.37 19.82
N HIS A 199 -12.88 12.69 19.75
CA HIS A 199 -13.89 13.70 19.44
C HIS A 199 -13.29 14.75 18.50
N LEU A 200 -13.77 14.82 17.25
CA LEU A 200 -13.34 15.82 16.28
C LEU A 200 -14.45 16.81 16.01
N ILE A 201 -14.22 18.09 16.31
CA ILE A 201 -15.13 19.18 16.03
C ILE A 201 -14.78 19.77 14.66
N CYS A 202 -15.57 19.43 13.65
CA CYS A 202 -15.34 19.87 12.27
C CYS A 202 -15.99 21.24 12.05
N LEU A 203 -15.20 22.19 11.63
CA LEU A 203 -15.58 23.57 11.41
C LEU A 203 -15.63 23.86 9.91
N GLY A 204 -16.82 24.03 9.37
CA GLY A 204 -17.08 24.31 7.95
C GLY A 204 -17.18 25.81 7.63
N GLN A 205 -17.93 26.12 6.57
CA GLN A 205 -18.16 27.47 6.10
C GLN A 205 -19.03 28.28 7.08
N GLY A 206 -18.87 29.60 7.08
CA GLY A 206 -19.60 30.56 7.91
C GLY A 206 -18.76 31.17 9.02
N GLU A 207 -19.33 32.10 9.77
CA GLU A 207 -18.66 32.79 10.87
C GLU A 207 -19.52 32.74 12.16
N LEU A 208 -18.83 32.64 13.29
CA LEU A 208 -19.43 32.67 14.62
C LEU A 208 -20.62 31.68 14.75
N ALA A 209 -21.81 32.16 15.15
CA ALA A 209 -22.99 31.34 15.36
C ALA A 209 -23.60 30.77 14.07
N GLN A 210 -23.21 31.26 12.90
CA GLN A 210 -23.68 30.79 11.60
C GLN A 210 -22.70 29.77 10.96
N ARG A 211 -21.61 29.48 11.63
CA ARG A 211 -20.63 28.52 11.13
C ARG A 211 -21.21 27.10 11.18
N THR A 212 -21.03 26.35 10.10
CA THR A 212 -21.40 24.93 10.11
C THR A 212 -20.42 24.18 11.01
N VAL A 213 -20.95 23.46 12.01
CA VAL A 213 -20.19 22.65 12.95
C VAL A 213 -20.73 21.22 12.93
N ILE A 214 -19.87 20.24 12.86
CA ILE A 214 -20.21 18.82 12.91
C ILE A 214 -19.28 18.14 13.92
N ASP A 215 -19.85 17.41 14.85
CA ASP A 215 -19.11 16.60 15.80
C ASP A 215 -19.01 15.16 15.30
N LEU A 216 -17.80 14.60 15.32
CA LEU A 216 -17.50 13.21 14.99
C LEU A 216 -16.83 12.54 16.20
N TYR A 217 -17.26 11.34 16.50
CA TYR A 217 -16.79 10.60 17.66
C TYR A 217 -16.28 9.22 17.26
N VAL A 218 -15.28 8.73 18.00
CA VAL A 218 -14.76 7.36 17.87
C VAL A 218 -15.35 6.52 19.01
N ASP A 219 -15.88 5.34 18.71
CA ASP A 219 -16.36 4.40 19.71
C ASP A 219 -15.23 3.52 20.31
N ALA A 220 -15.58 2.62 21.22
CA ALA A 220 -14.62 1.72 21.86
C ALA A 220 -14.01 0.69 20.90
N GLU A 221 -14.68 0.43 19.79
CA GLU A 221 -14.26 -0.47 18.71
C GLU A 221 -13.45 0.26 17.63
N GLY A 222 -13.31 1.61 17.74
CA GLY A 222 -12.59 2.44 16.77
C GLY A 222 -13.42 2.91 15.58
N ASN A 223 -14.75 2.67 15.57
CA ASN A 223 -15.62 3.16 14.51
C ASN A 223 -15.95 4.65 14.70
N ILE A 224 -16.04 5.37 13.58
CA ILE A 224 -16.40 6.80 13.59
C ILE A 224 -17.91 6.96 13.40
N GLY A 225 -18.53 7.73 14.27
CA GLY A 225 -19.96 8.01 14.27
C GLY A 225 -20.30 9.39 14.83
N ASP A 226 -21.60 9.60 15.09
CA ASP A 226 -22.19 10.83 15.61
C ASP A 226 -22.55 10.76 17.11
N LYS A 227 -22.18 9.65 17.79
CA LYS A 227 -22.48 9.45 19.19
C LYS A 227 -21.23 9.49 20.03
N GLN A 228 -21.21 10.35 21.03
CA GLN A 228 -20.13 10.38 22.02
C GLN A 228 -20.20 9.15 22.95
N VAL A 229 -19.05 8.48 23.11
CA VAL A 229 -18.88 7.31 23.98
C VAL A 229 -17.90 7.61 25.13
N PHE A 230 -16.91 8.45 24.87
CA PHE A 230 -15.93 8.87 25.85
C PHE A 230 -16.28 10.23 26.42
N PHE A 231 -16.25 10.34 27.77
CA PHE A 231 -16.65 11.54 28.50
C PHE A 231 -15.59 11.91 29.54
N HIS A 232 -15.61 13.13 30.00
CA HIS A 232 -14.73 13.69 31.03
C HIS A 232 -13.26 13.55 30.66
N GLU A 233 -12.45 13.00 31.52
CA GLU A 233 -10.99 12.79 31.31
C GLU A 233 -10.64 11.79 30.21
N LYS A 234 -11.62 11.04 29.71
CA LYS A 234 -11.45 10.10 28.60
C LYS A 234 -11.71 10.73 27.23
N GLU A 235 -12.30 11.92 27.20
CA GLU A 235 -12.50 12.68 25.97
C GLU A 235 -11.17 13.33 25.58
N ILE A 236 -10.76 13.08 24.31
CA ILE A 236 -9.61 13.73 23.69
C ILE A 236 -10.14 14.40 22.43
N ALA A 237 -10.35 15.71 22.54
CA ALA A 237 -11.00 16.50 21.49
C ALA A 237 -9.99 17.36 20.72
N GLU A 238 -10.25 17.53 19.41
CA GLU A 238 -9.53 18.45 18.54
C GLU A 238 -10.49 19.14 17.58
N THR A 239 -10.08 20.28 17.02
CA THR A 239 -10.83 21.00 16.01
C THR A 239 -10.20 20.79 14.63
N PHE A 240 -11.04 20.53 13.65
CA PHE A 240 -10.65 20.43 12.24
C PHE A 240 -11.31 21.56 11.43
N ASP A 241 -10.52 22.55 11.05
CA ASP A 241 -11.00 23.67 10.25
C ASP A 241 -10.96 23.35 8.75
N TYR A 242 -12.13 23.23 8.13
CA TYR A 242 -12.30 23.05 6.70
C TYR A 242 -13.28 24.08 6.13
N GLY A 243 -12.91 25.37 6.25
CA GLY A 243 -13.74 26.51 5.86
C GLY A 243 -14.12 26.58 4.37
N ASN A 244 -13.48 25.76 3.52
CA ASN A 244 -13.78 25.65 2.09
C ASN A 244 -14.89 24.64 1.77
N SER A 245 -15.47 23.96 2.78
CA SER A 245 -16.56 23.01 2.55
C SER A 245 -17.79 23.73 2.00
N THR A 246 -18.35 23.20 0.91
CA THR A 246 -19.57 23.76 0.30
C THR A 246 -20.84 23.14 0.88
N THR A 247 -20.74 21.95 1.47
CA THR A 247 -21.85 21.23 2.09
C THR A 247 -21.44 20.58 3.42
N ALA A 248 -22.45 20.27 4.25
CA ALA A 248 -22.25 19.54 5.50
C ALA A 248 -21.72 18.10 5.25
N GLU A 249 -22.16 17.47 4.16
CA GLU A 249 -21.72 16.14 3.75
C GLU A 249 -20.23 16.14 3.40
N GLU A 250 -19.76 17.15 2.66
CA GLU A 250 -18.34 17.30 2.33
C GLU A 250 -17.49 17.52 3.57
N LEU A 251 -17.97 18.37 4.50
CA LEU A 251 -17.30 18.61 5.78
C LEU A 251 -17.19 17.30 6.58
N LYS A 252 -18.28 16.54 6.65
CA LYS A 252 -18.32 15.24 7.35
C LYS A 252 -17.35 14.23 6.72
N GLU A 253 -17.32 14.12 5.39
CA GLU A 253 -16.40 13.22 4.68
C GLU A 253 -14.93 13.56 4.99
N LYS A 254 -14.58 14.86 4.93
CA LYS A 254 -13.22 15.32 5.24
C LYS A 254 -12.87 15.20 6.73
N GLY A 255 -13.83 15.40 7.60
CA GLY A 255 -13.68 15.17 9.04
C GLY A 255 -13.39 13.70 9.34
N ILE A 256 -14.11 12.76 8.72
CA ILE A 256 -13.86 11.33 8.85
C ILE A 256 -12.45 10.98 8.34
N GLU A 257 -12.04 11.49 7.18
CA GLU A 257 -10.68 11.26 6.63
C GLU A 257 -9.58 11.80 7.58
N ASN A 258 -9.83 12.92 8.26
CA ASN A 258 -8.89 13.47 9.23
C ASN A 258 -8.85 12.63 10.51
N LEU A 259 -10.03 12.29 11.06
CA LEU A 259 -10.16 11.52 12.30
C LEU A 259 -9.58 10.10 12.15
N GLU A 260 -9.71 9.46 10.99
CA GLU A 260 -9.05 8.17 10.69
C GLU A 260 -7.53 8.22 10.83
N LYS A 261 -6.91 9.37 10.59
CA LYS A 261 -5.47 9.55 10.72
C LYS A 261 -5.01 9.84 12.16
N THR A 262 -5.89 10.43 12.96
CA THR A 262 -5.56 10.99 14.28
C THR A 262 -6.17 10.24 15.45
N LYS A 263 -7.16 9.35 15.20
CA LYS A 263 -7.75 8.51 16.25
C LYS A 263 -6.72 7.54 16.84
N SER A 264 -7.00 7.06 18.06
CA SER A 264 -6.20 6.02 18.71
C SER A 264 -6.00 4.85 17.77
N LYS A 265 -4.76 4.43 17.63
CA LYS A 265 -4.38 3.28 16.81
C LYS A 265 -3.69 2.25 17.68
N ASN A 266 -4.19 1.03 17.63
CA ASN A 266 -3.44 -0.09 18.13
C ASN A 266 -2.37 -0.41 17.07
N LYS A 267 -1.13 0.01 17.31
CA LYS A 267 -0.05 -0.36 16.42
C LYS A 267 0.38 -1.78 16.71
N ILE A 268 0.37 -2.55 15.65
CA ILE A 268 0.90 -3.90 15.65
C ILE A 268 1.96 -3.92 14.60
N SER A 269 3.19 -4.06 15.03
CA SER A 269 4.25 -4.47 14.12
C SER A 269 4.55 -5.94 14.37
N ALA A 270 4.45 -6.74 13.33
CA ALA A 270 4.88 -8.11 13.38
C ALA A 270 5.88 -8.36 12.28
N THR A 271 6.97 -9.02 12.64
CA THR A 271 7.94 -9.55 11.70
C THR A 271 7.66 -11.03 11.53
N PHE A 272 7.37 -11.44 10.32
CA PHE A 272 7.09 -12.83 9.98
C PHE A 272 8.23 -13.37 9.10
N GLN A 273 8.55 -14.63 9.27
CA GLN A 273 9.42 -15.33 8.34
C GLN A 273 8.56 -16.15 7.37
N LYS A 274 8.69 -15.85 6.08
CA LYS A 274 8.14 -16.58 4.93
C LYS A 274 6.69 -17.07 5.11
N LEU A 275 5.75 -16.14 4.95
CA LEU A 275 4.33 -16.45 4.81
C LEU A 275 3.94 -16.39 3.33
N ASP A 276 2.89 -17.11 2.97
CA ASP A 276 2.24 -17.01 1.67
C ASP A 276 1.10 -15.98 1.78
N VAL A 277 1.50 -14.71 1.85
CA VAL A 277 0.59 -13.56 2.00
C VAL A 277 1.07 -12.41 1.11
N ASP A 278 0.13 -11.60 0.64
CA ASP A 278 0.41 -10.40 -0.13
C ASP A 278 0.13 -9.13 0.67
N VAL A 279 0.71 -8.02 0.25
CA VAL A 279 0.31 -6.69 0.72
C VAL A 279 -1.17 -6.48 0.45
N GLY A 280 -1.93 -6.17 1.51
CA GLY A 280 -3.37 -6.00 1.48
C GLY A 280 -4.15 -7.15 2.12
N ASP A 281 -3.55 -8.31 2.38
CA ASP A 281 -4.20 -9.40 3.11
C ASP A 281 -4.34 -9.11 4.59
N LEU A 282 -5.36 -9.70 5.23
CA LEU A 282 -5.56 -9.66 6.67
C LEU A 282 -4.86 -10.84 7.32
N VAL A 283 -4.00 -10.55 8.27
CA VAL A 283 -3.34 -11.55 9.10
C VAL A 283 -3.71 -11.37 10.56
N GLY A 284 -3.67 -12.44 11.32
CA GLY A 284 -3.97 -12.45 12.74
C GLY A 284 -2.86 -13.10 13.55
N GLY A 285 -2.87 -12.86 14.85
CA GLY A 285 -1.97 -13.48 15.78
C GLY A 285 -2.50 -13.42 17.20
N LYS A 286 -2.15 -14.40 18.02
CA LYS A 286 -2.45 -14.42 19.43
C LYS A 286 -1.16 -14.43 20.23
N ASN A 287 -0.97 -13.41 21.05
CA ASN A 287 0.15 -13.40 21.98
C ASN A 287 -0.11 -14.35 23.12
N ARG A 288 0.71 -15.41 23.30
CA ARG A 288 0.54 -16.44 24.33
C ARG A 288 0.68 -15.92 25.74
N LEU A 289 1.53 -14.91 25.98
CA LEU A 289 1.79 -14.37 27.31
C LEU A 289 0.63 -13.50 27.79
N THR A 290 0.02 -12.72 26.89
CA THR A 290 -1.05 -11.77 27.25
C THR A 290 -2.44 -12.27 26.88
N GLY A 291 -2.56 -13.32 26.06
CA GLY A 291 -3.82 -13.84 25.51
C GLY A 291 -4.50 -12.89 24.51
N ARG A 292 -3.89 -11.76 24.18
CA ARG A 292 -4.46 -10.76 23.25
C ARG A 292 -4.40 -11.27 21.82
N THR A 293 -5.50 -11.13 21.11
CA THR A 293 -5.62 -11.41 19.67
C THR A 293 -5.55 -10.12 18.88
N VAL A 294 -4.92 -10.21 17.73
CA VAL A 294 -4.69 -9.11 16.81
C VAL A 294 -5.11 -9.53 15.43
N LYS A 295 -5.71 -8.60 14.69
CA LYS A 295 -6.07 -8.77 13.27
C LYS A 295 -5.77 -7.48 12.54
N GLU A 296 -4.79 -7.55 11.63
CA GLU A 296 -4.32 -6.37 10.90
C GLU A 296 -4.00 -6.68 9.44
N THR A 297 -4.01 -5.62 8.62
CA THR A 297 -3.66 -5.71 7.20
C THR A 297 -2.14 -5.71 7.02
N VAL A 298 -1.65 -6.56 6.12
CA VAL A 298 -0.25 -6.50 5.65
C VAL A 298 -0.08 -5.24 4.83
N THR A 299 0.73 -4.31 5.32
CA THR A 299 0.99 -3.02 4.67
C THR A 299 2.27 -3.01 3.87
N LYS A 300 3.27 -3.80 4.30
CA LYS A 300 4.56 -3.88 3.60
C LYS A 300 5.12 -5.30 3.57
N GLU A 301 5.83 -5.58 2.52
CA GLU A 301 6.70 -6.75 2.38
C GLU A 301 8.12 -6.27 2.06
N ILE A 302 9.08 -6.71 2.87
CA ILE A 302 10.50 -6.35 2.73
C ILE A 302 11.28 -7.62 2.44
N VAL A 303 11.88 -7.69 1.26
CA VAL A 303 12.69 -8.82 0.81
C VAL A 303 14.15 -8.44 0.84
N LYS A 304 14.95 -9.16 1.62
CA LYS A 304 16.40 -8.95 1.70
C LYS A 304 17.14 -10.22 1.32
N ILE A 305 18.06 -10.08 0.37
CA ILE A 305 19.00 -11.13 0.02
C ILE A 305 20.40 -10.63 0.35
N LYS A 306 21.06 -11.31 1.26
CA LYS A 306 22.42 -11.00 1.65
C LYS A 306 23.23 -12.29 1.77
N ASN A 307 24.35 -12.37 1.05
CA ASN A 307 25.22 -13.58 1.02
C ASN A 307 24.44 -14.86 0.72
N ASN A 308 23.54 -14.83 -0.26
CA ASN A 308 22.63 -15.91 -0.65
C ASN A 308 21.60 -16.34 0.43
N ILE A 309 21.45 -15.57 1.50
CA ILE A 309 20.42 -15.80 2.51
C ILE A 309 19.27 -14.84 2.20
N GLU A 310 18.10 -15.42 1.94
CA GLU A 310 16.85 -14.68 1.70
C GLU A 310 16.09 -14.52 3.02
N THR A 311 15.67 -13.31 3.31
CA THR A 311 14.82 -12.96 4.45
C THR A 311 13.64 -12.16 3.95
N ILE A 312 12.43 -12.61 4.23
CA ILE A 312 11.19 -11.89 3.93
C ILE A 312 10.57 -11.46 5.25
N THR A 313 10.26 -10.18 5.34
CA THR A 313 9.65 -9.55 6.53
C THR A 313 8.38 -8.83 6.09
N TYR A 314 7.31 -9.05 6.82
CA TYR A 314 6.06 -8.34 6.60
C TYR A 314 5.80 -7.36 7.75
N GLU A 315 5.35 -6.15 7.41
CA GLU A 315 4.83 -5.18 8.36
C GLU A 315 3.30 -5.14 8.24
N VAL A 316 2.62 -5.02 9.38
CA VAL A 316 1.16 -5.01 9.45
C VAL A 316 0.66 -3.78 10.20
N GLY A 317 -0.55 -3.36 9.88
CA GLY A 317 -1.15 -2.16 10.46
C GLY A 317 -0.69 -0.88 9.79
N GLU A 318 -1.16 0.27 10.27
CA GLU A 318 -0.73 1.57 9.77
C GLU A 318 0.53 2.08 10.47
N GLU A 319 1.38 2.77 9.72
CA GLU A 319 2.51 3.55 10.26
C GLU A 319 2.05 4.76 11.05
#